data_24b2e87ac57b683e868828776acc0fa8
#
_entry.id   24b2e87ac57b683e868828776acc0fa8
#
_cell.length_a   1.000
_cell.length_b   1.000
_cell.length_c   1.000
_cell.angle_alpha   90.00
_cell.angle_beta   90.00
_cell.angle_gamma   90.00
#
_symmetry.space_group_name_H-M   'P 1'
#
loop_
_entity.id
_entity.type
_entity.pdbx_description
1 polymer ?
#
loop_
_entity_poly.entity_id
_entity_poly.type
_entity_poly.pdbx_seq_one_letter_code
_entity_poly.pdbx_strand_id
1 'polypeptide(L)' 'MLPQDPVILLSVLNTKLRDKYSSLMELCDDLDEDEASLLVLMDRAGYVYDREKNQFKPSNS' A
#
# COMPACT_ATOMS: atom_id res chain seq x y z
N MET A 1 12.24 6.18 2.19
CA MET A 1 11.44 6.69 1.07
C MET A 1 10.92 5.55 0.21
N LEU A 2 9.68 5.63 -0.23
CA LEU A 2 9.08 4.58 -1.04
C LEU A 2 9.37 4.79 -2.53
N PRO A 3 9.47 3.70 -3.30
CA PRO A 3 9.65 3.83 -4.74
C PRO A 3 8.42 4.48 -5.38
N GLN A 4 8.63 5.15 -6.53
CA GLN A 4 7.55 5.85 -7.22
C GLN A 4 6.92 5.00 -8.32
N ASP A 5 7.57 3.91 -8.72
CA ASP A 5 7.01 2.99 -9.71
C ASP A 5 5.88 2.18 -9.05
N PRO A 6 4.63 2.23 -9.57
CA PRO A 6 3.51 1.56 -8.93
C PRO A 6 3.69 0.05 -8.76
N VAL A 7 4.32 -0.60 -9.71
CA VAL A 7 4.54 -2.06 -9.64
C VAL A 7 5.54 -2.39 -8.52
N ILE A 8 6.62 -1.65 -8.46
CA ILE A 8 7.63 -1.83 -7.42
C ILE A 8 7.03 -1.44 -6.07
N LEU A 9 6.30 -0.33 -6.03
CA LEU A 9 5.64 0.14 -4.82
C LEU A 9 4.66 -0.89 -4.28
N LEU A 10 3.87 -1.51 -5.17
CA LEU A 10 2.93 -2.56 -4.78
C LEU A 10 3.66 -3.70 -4.05
N SER A 11 4.76 -4.15 -4.62
CA SER A 11 5.55 -5.24 -4.03
C SER A 11 6.12 -4.84 -2.67
N VAL A 12 6.66 -3.63 -2.57
CA VAL A 12 7.23 -3.13 -1.32
C VAL A 12 6.15 -3.01 -0.25
N LEU A 13 5.01 -2.42 -0.59
CA LEU A 13 3.92 -2.22 0.37
C LEU A 13 3.38 -3.56 0.87
N ASN A 14 3.12 -4.50 -0.03
CA ASN A 14 2.57 -5.79 0.37
C ASN A 14 3.57 -6.59 1.22
N THR A 15 4.85 -6.51 0.92
CA THR A 15 5.87 -7.17 1.73
C THR A 15 5.89 -6.59 3.14
N LYS A 16 5.86 -5.28 3.25
CA LYS A 16 5.88 -4.61 4.57
C LYS A 16 4.60 -4.90 5.36
N LEU A 17 3.46 -4.89 4.69
CA LEU A 17 2.18 -5.19 5.35
C LEU A 17 2.11 -6.63 5.82
N ARG A 18 2.74 -7.54 5.10
CA ARG A 18 2.77 -8.94 5.48
C ARG A 18 3.69 -9.18 6.67
N ASP A 19 4.88 -8.57 6.65
CA ASP A 19 5.95 -8.93 7.57
C ASP A 19 6.13 -7.96 8.74
N LYS A 20 5.68 -6.71 8.62
CA LYS A 20 6.09 -5.68 9.56
C LYS A 20 4.93 -4.86 10.15
N TYR A 21 3.91 -4.58 9.38
CA TYR A 21 2.82 -3.71 9.82
C TYR A 21 1.49 -4.44 9.77
N SER A 22 0.64 -4.19 10.76
CA SER A 22 -0.67 -4.85 10.83
C SER A 22 -1.75 -4.08 10.07
N SER A 23 -1.45 -2.88 9.60
CA SER A 23 -2.39 -2.08 8.83
C SER A 23 -1.65 -1.06 7.98
N LEU A 24 -2.34 -0.52 6.96
CA LEU A 24 -1.78 0.53 6.12
C LEU A 24 -1.54 1.82 6.92
N MET A 25 -2.46 2.12 7.84
CA MET A 25 -2.30 3.29 8.71
C MET A 25 -1.00 3.20 9.51
N GLU A 26 -0.71 2.04 10.06
CA GLU A 26 0.50 1.82 10.85
C GLU A 26 1.75 1.98 9.99
N LEU A 27 1.72 1.45 8.77
CA LEU A 27 2.83 1.58 7.83
C LEU A 27 3.08 3.04 7.49
N CYS A 28 2.02 3.77 7.16
CA CYS A 28 2.14 5.18 6.78
C CYS A 28 2.63 6.04 7.94
N ASP A 29 2.17 5.74 9.14
CA ASP A 29 2.59 6.48 10.33
C ASP A 29 4.08 6.29 10.59
N ASP A 30 4.56 5.06 10.49
CA ASP A 30 5.97 4.76 10.75
C ASP A 30 6.89 5.32 9.68
N LEU A 31 6.46 5.31 8.42
CA LEU A 31 7.27 5.80 7.30
C LEU A 31 7.04 7.28 7.01
N ASP A 32 6.21 7.93 7.79
CA ASP A 32 5.87 9.35 7.60
C ASP A 32 5.29 9.60 6.20
N GLU A 33 4.38 8.73 5.78
CA GLU A 33 3.69 8.84 4.50
C GLU A 33 2.23 9.22 4.71
N ASP A 34 1.64 9.90 3.72
CA ASP A 34 0.22 10.25 3.77
C ASP A 34 -0.62 9.11 3.21
N GLU A 35 -1.43 8.50 4.06
CA GLU A 35 -2.26 7.36 3.68
C GLU A 35 -3.18 7.68 2.51
N ALA A 36 -3.84 8.84 2.55
CA ALA A 36 -4.77 9.23 1.49
C ALA A 36 -4.06 9.36 0.14
N SER A 37 -2.89 9.98 0.13
CA SER A 37 -2.10 10.13 -1.09
C SER A 37 -1.65 8.78 -1.64
N LEU A 38 -1.27 7.87 -0.75
CA LEU A 38 -0.84 6.54 -1.15
C LEU A 38 -1.99 5.75 -1.75
N LEU A 39 -3.17 5.84 -1.14
CA LEU A 39 -4.37 5.18 -1.65
C LEU A 39 -4.75 5.69 -3.04
N VAL A 40 -4.67 7.01 -3.25
CA VAL A 40 -4.96 7.61 -4.55
C VAL A 40 -3.95 7.15 -5.59
N LEU A 41 -2.66 7.14 -5.24
CA LEU A 41 -1.62 6.71 -6.14
C LEU A 41 -1.83 5.26 -6.60
N MET A 42 -2.14 4.39 -5.65
CA MET A 42 -2.37 2.98 -5.98
C MET A 42 -3.66 2.78 -6.76
N ASP A 43 -4.70 3.55 -6.43
CA ASP A 43 -5.96 3.49 -7.17
C ASP A 43 -5.76 3.84 -8.65
N ARG A 44 -4.96 4.86 -8.92
CA ARG A 44 -4.65 5.25 -10.30
C ARG A 44 -3.88 4.17 -11.04
N ALA A 45 -3.12 3.37 -10.33
CA ALA A 45 -2.39 2.26 -10.91
C ALA A 45 -3.25 0.99 -11.03
N GLY A 46 -4.50 1.02 -10.54
CA GLY A 46 -5.41 -0.10 -10.64
C GLY A 46 -5.42 -1.03 -9.43
N TYR A 47 -5.02 -0.54 -8.26
CA TYR A 47 -4.97 -1.36 -7.05
C TYR A 47 -5.74 -0.70 -5.91
N VAL A 48 -6.38 -1.54 -5.08
CA VAL A 48 -7.08 -1.08 -3.88
C VAL A 48 -6.57 -1.86 -2.67
N TYR A 49 -6.70 -1.25 -1.50
CA TYR A 49 -6.26 -1.86 -0.25
C TYR A 49 -7.37 -2.74 0.32
N ASP A 50 -7.06 -4.00 0.58
CA ASP A 50 -7.95 -4.96 1.21
C ASP A 50 -7.66 -5.01 2.71
N ARG A 51 -8.55 -4.44 3.51
CA ARG A 51 -8.35 -4.34 4.96
C ARG A 51 -8.39 -5.69 5.66
N GLU A 52 -9.17 -6.62 5.13
CA GLU A 52 -9.29 -7.94 5.75
C GLU A 52 -8.01 -8.73 5.62
N LYS A 53 -7.37 -8.65 4.45
CA LYS A 53 -6.13 -9.38 4.18
C LYS A 53 -4.89 -8.54 4.40
N ASN A 54 -5.06 -7.26 4.70
CA ASN A 54 -3.97 -6.33 4.92
C ASN A 54 -2.99 -6.32 3.75
N GLN A 55 -3.53 -6.14 2.54
CA GLN A 55 -2.71 -6.11 1.32
C GLN A 55 -3.41 -5.34 0.22
N PHE A 56 -2.63 -4.89 -0.76
CA PHE A 56 -3.18 -4.30 -1.97
C PHE A 56 -3.46 -5.40 -2.98
N LYS A 57 -4.54 -5.21 -3.75
CA LYS A 57 -4.95 -6.16 -4.79
C LYS A 57 -5.48 -5.38 -6.00
N PRO A 58 -5.58 -6.02 -7.18
CA PRO A 58 -6.17 -5.36 -8.34
C PRO A 58 -7.60 -4.93 -8.05
N SER A 59 -7.95 -3.71 -8.48
CA SER A 59 -9.26 -3.14 -8.16
C SER A 59 -10.42 -3.83 -8.85
N ASN A 60 -10.16 -4.53 -9.93
CA ASN A 60 -11.20 -5.21 -10.71
C ASN A 60 -11.19 -6.72 -10.55
N SER A 61 -10.61 -7.20 -9.47
CA SER A 61 -10.56 -8.65 -9.22
C SER A 61 -11.60 -9.11 -8.22
#